data_7fc127349b8c86f22843b46cab15f3a4
#
_entry.id   7fc127349b8c86f22843b46cab15f3a4
#
_cell.length_a   1.000
_cell.length_b   1.000
_cell.length_c   1.000
_cell.angle_alpha   90.00
_cell.angle_beta   90.00
_cell.angle_gamma   90.00
#
_symmetry.space_group_name_H-M   'P 1'
#
loop_
_entity.id
_entity.type
_entity.pdbx_description
1 polymer ?
#
loop_
_entity_poly.entity_id
_entity_poly.type
_entity_poly.pdbx_seq_one_letter_code
_entity_poly.pdbx_strand_id
1 'polypeptide(L)'
;RTQLLIALIVCNLFTNIVYAQTRDIDIYTPFPKIEFTTGQRIMFKVTIENKGTQPETLSLIANGPKDWNIEIKSDLYKIKSVYVGLNESKTIDVTVGSLTEQPSGNYSIFLTAESSDSLVKETVELQVELPIEVSESGLSLIASYPSLEGSIGEDFEFRMNTINKANKDSIIFFTAVHPENWEVSFKPRFGSSVVRSLEFAAGASDVV
;
A
#
# COMPACT_ATOMS: atom_id res chain seq x y z
N ARG A 1 75.72 -22.42 20.41
CA ARG A 1 74.66 -23.14 19.71
C ARG A 1 73.28 -22.93 20.37
N THR A 2 73.19 -22.78 21.68
CA THR A 2 71.95 -22.59 22.44
C THR A 2 71.34 -21.19 22.25
N GLN A 3 72.14 -20.15 22.06
CA GLN A 3 71.63 -18.77 21.85
C GLN A 3 71.03 -18.55 20.44
N LEU A 4 71.51 -19.31 19.44
CA LEU A 4 70.95 -19.23 18.06
C LEU A 4 69.57 -19.86 17.96
N LEU A 5 69.32 -20.93 18.78
CA LEU A 5 68.03 -21.61 18.81
C LEU A 5 66.92 -20.78 19.47
N ILE A 6 67.27 -19.95 20.49
CA ILE A 6 66.31 -19.07 21.16
C ILE A 6 65.88 -17.92 20.24
N ALA A 7 66.81 -17.38 19.42
CA ALA A 7 66.49 -16.31 18.46
C ALA A 7 65.54 -16.80 17.33
N LEU A 8 65.64 -18.09 16.94
CA LEU A 8 64.76 -18.66 15.90
C LEU A 8 63.35 -18.95 16.41
N ILE A 9 63.20 -19.25 17.72
CA ILE A 9 61.92 -19.49 18.37
C ILE A 9 61.14 -18.15 18.59
N VAL A 10 61.83 -17.07 18.90
CA VAL A 10 61.19 -15.77 19.10
C VAL A 10 60.69 -15.15 17.78
N CYS A 11 61.32 -15.47 16.65
CA CYS A 11 60.92 -14.94 15.33
C CYS A 11 59.64 -15.55 14.79
N ASN A 12 59.17 -16.73 15.32
CA ASN A 12 57.91 -17.38 14.87
C ASN A 12 56.68 -17.01 15.70
N LEU A 13 56.79 -16.15 16.71
CA LEU A 13 55.63 -15.72 17.53
C LEU A 13 54.89 -14.49 17.02
N PHE A 14 55.34 -13.87 15.93
CA PHE A 14 54.54 -12.87 15.22
C PHE A 14 53.57 -13.58 14.28
N THR A 15 52.62 -14.28 14.85
CA THR A 15 51.40 -14.69 14.12
C THR A 15 50.71 -13.38 13.72
N ASN A 16 50.75 -13.06 12.43
CA ASN A 16 49.90 -12.03 11.87
C ASN A 16 48.46 -12.46 12.15
N ILE A 17 47.85 -11.86 13.15
CA ILE A 17 46.39 -11.98 13.36
C ILE A 17 45.75 -11.26 12.18
N VAL A 18 45.45 -11.96 11.13
CA VAL A 18 44.61 -11.48 10.04
C VAL A 18 43.19 -11.37 10.61
N TYR A 19 42.81 -10.17 11.00
CA TYR A 19 41.41 -9.92 11.29
C TYR A 19 40.65 -10.11 9.98
N ALA A 20 39.79 -11.10 9.93
CA ALA A 20 38.85 -11.25 8.83
C ALA A 20 37.97 -10.00 8.79
N GLN A 21 38.07 -9.26 7.70
CA GLN A 21 37.20 -8.12 7.48
C GLN A 21 35.78 -8.68 7.20
N THR A 22 34.88 -8.45 8.15
CA THR A 22 33.47 -8.80 7.98
C THR A 22 32.76 -7.60 7.35
N ARG A 23 32.13 -7.82 6.23
CA ARG A 23 31.26 -6.84 5.59
C ARG A 23 29.83 -7.26 5.87
N ASP A 24 29.08 -6.42 6.55
CA ASP A 24 27.73 -6.73 7.00
C ASP A 24 26.91 -5.44 7.03
N ILE A 25 25.86 -5.40 6.24
CA ILE A 25 24.93 -4.29 6.14
C ILE A 25 23.54 -4.83 6.45
N ASP A 26 22.83 -4.10 7.29
CA ASP A 26 21.40 -4.32 7.54
C ASP A 26 20.58 -3.18 6.95
N ILE A 27 19.40 -3.51 6.41
CA ILE A 27 18.48 -2.53 5.84
C ILE A 27 17.07 -2.81 6.33
N TYR A 28 16.46 -1.84 6.98
CA TYR A 28 15.16 -2.02 7.61
C TYR A 28 14.32 -0.74 7.65
N THR A 29 13.03 -0.91 7.89
CA THR A 29 12.09 0.19 8.12
C THR A 29 11.20 -0.14 9.31
N PRO A 30 10.83 0.85 10.16
CA PRO A 30 9.89 0.63 11.26
C PRO A 30 8.46 0.33 10.78
N PHE A 31 8.13 0.76 9.55
CA PHE A 31 6.80 0.58 8.98
C PHE A 31 6.91 -0.07 7.59
N PRO A 32 7.01 -1.41 7.51
CA PRO A 32 7.19 -2.10 6.23
C PRO A 32 5.92 -2.11 5.37
N LYS A 33 4.75 -1.83 5.96
CA LYS A 33 3.47 -1.76 5.24
C LYS A 33 2.74 -0.47 5.59
N ILE A 34 2.27 0.24 4.56
CA ILE A 34 1.50 1.49 4.66
C ILE A 34 0.20 1.30 3.89
N GLU A 35 -0.93 1.64 4.51
CA GLU A 35 -2.19 1.80 3.82
C GLU A 35 -2.26 3.20 3.18
N PHE A 36 -2.54 3.25 1.89
CA PHE A 36 -2.62 4.49 1.14
C PHE A 36 -4.03 5.07 1.21
N THR A 37 -4.11 6.35 1.53
CA THR A 37 -5.35 7.13 1.41
C THR A 37 -5.19 8.14 0.26
N THR A 38 -6.19 8.21 -0.60
CA THR A 38 -6.20 9.12 -1.76
C THR A 38 -5.84 10.55 -1.36
N GLY A 39 -4.91 11.15 -2.10
CA GLY A 39 -4.40 12.51 -1.85
C GLY A 39 -3.23 12.60 -0.86
N GLN A 40 -2.83 11.51 -0.23
CA GLN A 40 -1.64 11.46 0.62
C GLN A 40 -0.38 11.16 -0.22
N ARG A 41 0.79 11.52 0.34
CA ARG A 41 2.08 11.11 -0.20
C ARG A 41 2.56 9.87 0.56
N ILE A 42 2.99 8.86 -0.17
CA ILE A 42 3.63 7.69 0.42
C ILE A 42 5.10 7.99 0.61
N MET A 43 5.59 7.78 1.83
CA MET A 43 7.01 7.94 2.19
C MET A 43 7.39 6.90 3.24
N PHE A 44 8.36 6.06 2.90
CA PHE A 44 8.98 5.13 3.83
C PHE A 44 10.30 5.70 4.32
N LYS A 45 10.53 5.66 5.61
CA LYS A 45 11.85 5.90 6.21
C LYS A 45 12.57 4.57 6.30
N VAL A 46 13.70 4.46 5.60
CA VAL A 46 14.49 3.25 5.58
C VAL A 46 15.85 3.55 6.21
N THR A 47 16.28 2.71 7.14
CA THR A 47 17.57 2.80 7.81
C THR A 47 18.51 1.76 7.23
N ILE A 48 19.72 2.19 6.89
CA ILE A 48 20.82 1.36 6.44
C ILE A 48 21.89 1.42 7.54
N GLU A 49 22.24 0.28 8.12
CA GLU A 49 23.17 0.16 9.22
C GLU A 49 24.37 -0.68 8.81
N ASN A 50 25.58 -0.18 9.06
CA ASN A 50 26.81 -0.91 8.83
C ASN A 50 27.25 -1.63 10.12
N LYS A 51 27.08 -2.94 10.15
CA LYS A 51 27.51 -3.85 11.23
C LYS A 51 28.85 -4.49 10.95
N GLY A 52 29.44 -4.20 9.79
CA GLY A 52 30.74 -4.71 9.38
C GLY A 52 31.92 -4.01 10.06
N THR A 53 33.13 -4.39 9.65
CA THR A 53 34.38 -3.88 10.21
C THR A 53 35.06 -2.82 9.32
N GLN A 54 34.40 -2.37 8.24
CA GLN A 54 34.87 -1.34 7.33
C GLN A 54 33.73 -0.46 6.83
N PRO A 55 33.99 0.80 6.45
CA PRO A 55 32.98 1.67 5.87
C PRO A 55 32.55 1.17 4.48
N GLU A 56 31.29 1.42 4.11
CA GLU A 56 30.72 1.01 2.84
C GLU A 56 30.14 2.20 2.07
N THR A 57 30.27 2.16 0.77
CA THR A 57 29.52 3.02 -0.16
C THR A 57 28.60 2.14 -0.97
N LEU A 58 27.30 2.33 -0.79
CA LEU A 58 26.25 1.49 -1.34
C LEU A 58 25.49 2.23 -2.43
N SER A 59 25.34 1.60 -3.58
CA SER A 59 24.40 2.03 -4.61
C SER A 59 22.98 1.64 -4.20
N LEU A 60 22.02 2.53 -4.43
CA LEU A 60 20.63 2.36 -4.04
C LEU A 60 19.75 2.21 -5.28
N ILE A 61 18.96 1.13 -5.32
CA ILE A 61 18.04 0.83 -6.41
C ILE A 61 16.68 0.51 -5.81
N ALA A 62 15.66 1.24 -6.24
CA ALA A 62 14.28 0.93 -5.87
C ALA A 62 13.52 0.41 -7.10
N ASN A 63 12.94 -0.78 -6.96
CA ASN A 63 12.10 -1.41 -7.97
C ASN A 63 10.68 -1.60 -7.40
N GLY A 64 9.68 -1.29 -8.20
CA GLY A 64 8.28 -1.42 -7.81
C GLY A 64 7.39 -1.60 -9.02
N PRO A 65 6.07 -1.43 -8.86
CA PRO A 65 5.13 -1.55 -9.96
C PRO A 65 5.49 -0.64 -11.13
N LYS A 66 5.19 -1.12 -12.33
CA LYS A 66 5.35 -0.33 -13.55
C LYS A 66 4.51 0.94 -13.41
N ASP A 67 4.98 2.05 -13.89
CA ASP A 67 4.32 3.36 -13.88
C ASP A 67 4.31 4.08 -12.50
N TRP A 68 4.90 3.48 -11.46
CA TRP A 68 5.12 4.18 -10.21
C TRP A 68 6.39 5.03 -10.26
N ASN A 69 6.26 6.31 -9.92
CA ASN A 69 7.43 7.19 -9.79
C ASN A 69 8.04 7.05 -8.38
N ILE A 70 9.02 6.16 -8.26
CA ILE A 70 9.70 5.87 -6.99
C ILE A 70 10.99 6.67 -6.93
N GLU A 71 11.19 7.44 -5.87
CA GLU A 71 12.35 8.27 -5.66
C GLU A 71 13.01 7.96 -4.32
N ILE A 72 14.34 7.85 -4.32
CA ILE A 72 15.14 7.72 -3.10
C ILE A 72 15.73 9.10 -2.78
N LYS A 73 15.49 9.57 -1.56
CA LYS A 73 15.87 10.92 -1.12
C LYS A 73 16.61 10.90 0.21
N SER A 74 17.47 11.90 0.40
CA SER A 74 17.95 12.34 1.70
C SER A 74 17.66 13.82 1.79
N ASP A 75 16.82 14.20 2.74
CA ASP A 75 16.27 15.56 2.85
C ASP A 75 15.61 16.01 1.54
N LEU A 76 16.18 17.04 0.89
CA LEU A 76 15.66 17.61 -0.36
C LEU A 76 16.27 16.99 -1.63
N TYR A 77 17.30 16.16 -1.49
CA TYR A 77 18.08 15.67 -2.64
C TYR A 77 17.67 14.26 -3.03
N LYS A 78 17.54 14.02 -4.33
CA LYS A 78 17.47 12.66 -4.88
C LYS A 78 18.89 12.07 -4.83
N ILE A 79 19.01 10.91 -4.24
CA ILE A 79 20.28 10.20 -4.08
C ILE A 79 20.28 8.88 -4.83
N LYS A 80 21.44 8.42 -5.26
CA LYS A 80 21.65 7.11 -5.89
C LYS A 80 22.63 6.24 -5.11
N SER A 81 23.30 6.81 -4.12
CA SER A 81 24.24 6.10 -3.27
C SER A 81 24.29 6.73 -1.89
N VAL A 82 24.75 5.95 -0.92
CA VAL A 82 24.94 6.36 0.47
C VAL A 82 26.26 5.83 0.98
N TYR A 83 27.01 6.67 1.72
CA TYR A 83 28.18 6.24 2.49
C TYR A 83 27.74 5.98 3.92
N VAL A 84 28.10 4.80 4.45
CA VAL A 84 27.83 4.39 5.82
C VAL A 84 29.15 4.01 6.49
N GLY A 85 29.58 4.83 7.45
CA GLY A 85 30.79 4.60 8.22
C GLY A 85 30.69 3.34 9.09
N LEU A 86 31.80 2.99 9.70
CA LEU A 86 31.90 1.87 10.64
C LEU A 86 30.95 2.09 11.83
N ASN A 87 30.11 1.10 12.16
CA ASN A 87 29.09 1.18 13.21
C ASN A 87 28.16 2.41 13.10
N GLU A 88 27.95 2.88 11.89
CA GLU A 88 27.08 4.01 11.59
C GLU A 88 25.80 3.56 10.92
N SER A 89 24.74 4.34 11.07
CA SER A 89 23.50 4.17 10.34
C SER A 89 23.10 5.45 9.60
N LYS A 90 22.43 5.31 8.47
CA LYS A 90 21.87 6.41 7.69
C LYS A 90 20.41 6.12 7.41
N THR A 91 19.56 7.12 7.62
CA THR A 91 18.15 7.05 7.26
C THR A 91 17.91 7.81 5.96
N ILE A 92 17.21 7.17 5.06
CA ILE A 92 16.82 7.72 3.76
C ILE A 92 15.31 7.61 3.59
N ASP A 93 14.75 8.42 2.70
CA ASP A 93 13.33 8.42 2.36
C ASP A 93 13.12 7.76 1.00
N VAL A 94 12.22 6.76 0.96
CA VAL A 94 11.70 6.20 -0.28
C VAL A 94 10.31 6.77 -0.49
N THR A 95 10.15 7.62 -1.50
CA THR A 95 8.88 8.29 -1.79
C THR A 95 8.27 7.76 -3.06
N VAL A 96 6.95 7.60 -3.03
CA VAL A 96 6.16 7.24 -4.21
C VAL A 96 5.38 8.46 -4.67
N GLY A 97 5.41 8.73 -5.96
CA GLY A 97 4.65 9.80 -6.59
C GLY A 97 3.15 9.56 -6.55
N SER A 98 2.39 10.46 -7.17
CA SER A 98 0.94 10.37 -7.21
C SER A 98 0.47 9.02 -7.78
N LEU A 99 -0.37 8.33 -7.04
CA LEU A 99 -1.03 7.09 -7.45
C LEU A 99 -2.47 7.41 -7.83
N THR A 100 -2.65 8.02 -8.99
CA THR A 100 -3.98 8.22 -9.57
C THR A 100 -4.36 7.00 -10.38
N GLU A 101 -5.60 6.53 -10.20
CA GLU A 101 -6.19 5.45 -11.02
C GLU A 101 -5.54 4.06 -10.89
N GLN A 102 -4.88 3.78 -9.75
CA GLN A 102 -4.35 2.44 -9.51
C GLN A 102 -5.45 1.52 -8.96
N PRO A 103 -5.55 0.27 -9.44
CA PRO A 103 -6.46 -0.71 -8.85
C PRO A 103 -6.19 -0.91 -7.36
N SER A 104 -7.24 -1.21 -6.59
CA SER A 104 -7.07 -1.66 -5.20
C SER A 104 -6.24 -2.95 -5.14
N GLY A 105 -5.41 -3.09 -4.13
CA GLY A 105 -4.55 -4.26 -3.97
C GLY A 105 -3.32 -3.99 -3.12
N ASN A 106 -2.50 -5.02 -2.96
CA ASN A 106 -1.21 -4.92 -2.30
C ASN A 106 -0.10 -4.81 -3.34
N TYR A 107 0.77 -3.84 -3.16
CA TYR A 107 1.90 -3.56 -4.05
C TYR A 107 3.19 -3.58 -3.26
N SER A 108 4.24 -4.16 -3.85
CA SER A 108 5.56 -4.25 -3.23
C SER A 108 6.57 -3.37 -3.96
N ILE A 109 7.40 -2.68 -3.17
CA ILE A 109 8.58 -1.96 -3.63
C ILE A 109 9.79 -2.62 -2.96
N PHE A 110 10.79 -2.95 -3.74
CA PHE A 110 12.03 -3.53 -3.27
C PHE A 110 13.13 -2.49 -3.33
N LEU A 111 13.65 -2.07 -2.16
CA LEU A 111 14.82 -1.23 -2.09
C LEU A 111 16.05 -2.10 -1.84
N THR A 112 17.00 -2.04 -2.77
CA THR A 112 18.26 -2.77 -2.70
C THR A 112 19.42 -1.79 -2.48
N ALA A 113 20.26 -2.12 -1.54
CA ALA A 113 21.56 -1.48 -1.30
C ALA A 113 22.68 -2.45 -1.69
N GLU A 114 23.56 -2.04 -2.59
CA GLU A 114 24.62 -2.91 -3.15
C GLU A 114 25.96 -2.18 -3.21
N SER A 115 27.02 -2.85 -2.74
CA SER A 115 28.39 -2.35 -2.85
C SER A 115 28.90 -2.40 -4.30
N SER A 116 29.90 -1.61 -4.63
CA SER A 116 30.44 -1.50 -5.99
C SER A 116 31.02 -2.81 -6.54
N ASP A 117 31.47 -3.69 -5.67
CA ASP A 117 32.00 -5.02 -5.98
C ASP A 117 30.95 -6.13 -5.88
N SER A 118 29.70 -5.79 -5.57
CA SER A 118 28.56 -6.70 -5.38
C SER A 118 28.76 -7.79 -4.31
N LEU A 119 29.75 -7.63 -3.41
CA LEU A 119 29.98 -8.56 -2.32
C LEU A 119 29.03 -8.34 -1.14
N VAL A 120 28.48 -7.15 -1.03
CA VAL A 120 27.44 -6.80 -0.08
C VAL A 120 26.21 -6.37 -0.84
N LYS A 121 25.09 -7.05 -0.55
CA LYS A 121 23.79 -6.76 -1.19
C LYS A 121 22.68 -7.13 -0.25
N GLU A 122 21.91 -6.13 0.15
CA GLU A 122 20.76 -6.28 1.02
C GLU A 122 19.53 -5.65 0.38
N THR A 123 18.36 -6.22 0.67
CA THR A 123 17.09 -5.76 0.09
C THR A 123 16.00 -5.76 1.15
N VAL A 124 15.25 -4.66 1.23
CA VAL A 124 14.05 -4.56 2.06
C VAL A 124 12.81 -4.44 1.16
N GLU A 125 11.74 -5.14 1.53
CA GLU A 125 10.43 -5.02 0.92
C GLU A 125 9.60 -3.97 1.67
N LEU A 126 9.01 -3.05 0.90
CA LEU A 126 8.11 -2.00 1.37
C LEU A 126 6.76 -2.25 0.71
N GLN A 127 5.71 -2.39 1.50
CA GLN A 127 4.38 -2.72 1.00
C GLN A 127 3.44 -1.52 1.07
N VAL A 128 2.70 -1.29 0.00
CA VAL A 128 1.63 -0.32 -0.09
C VAL A 128 0.33 -1.06 -0.33
N GLU A 129 -0.61 -0.89 0.59
CA GLU A 129 -1.98 -1.37 0.43
C GLU A 129 -2.84 -0.23 -0.12
N LEU A 130 -3.36 -0.39 -1.32
CA LEU A 130 -4.42 0.44 -1.85
C LEU A 130 -5.75 -0.20 -1.43
N PRO A 131 -6.48 0.40 -0.47
CA PRO A 131 -7.73 -0.16 -0.02
C PRO A 131 -8.67 -0.28 -1.21
N ILE A 132 -9.51 -1.29 -1.18
CA ILE A 132 -10.70 -1.25 -2.02
C ILE A 132 -11.41 0.03 -1.57
N GLU A 133 -11.35 1.08 -2.39
CA GLU A 133 -12.39 2.08 -2.28
C GLU A 133 -13.68 1.29 -2.53
N VAL A 134 -14.25 0.78 -1.44
CA VAL A 134 -15.69 0.69 -1.37
C VAL A 134 -16.07 2.16 -1.53
N SER A 135 -16.20 2.64 -2.78
CA SER A 135 -17.04 3.78 -3.01
C SER A 135 -18.29 3.37 -2.25
N GLU A 136 -18.58 4.02 -1.14
CA GLU A 136 -19.91 3.90 -0.54
C GLU A 136 -20.77 4.00 -1.76
N SER A 137 -21.33 2.83 -2.16
CA SER A 137 -21.87 2.65 -3.52
C SER A 137 -22.67 3.90 -3.70
N GLY A 138 -22.33 4.76 -4.70
CA GLY A 138 -22.85 6.13 -4.72
C GLY A 138 -24.38 6.16 -4.67
N LEU A 139 -24.96 5.07 -4.24
CA LEU A 139 -26.35 4.74 -4.06
C LEU A 139 -26.63 4.40 -2.59
N SER A 140 -27.61 5.10 -2.01
CA SER A 140 -28.22 4.77 -0.73
C SER A 140 -29.67 4.41 -0.97
N LEU A 141 -30.11 3.29 -0.43
CA LEU A 141 -31.50 2.82 -0.49
C LEU A 141 -32.00 2.65 0.96
N ILE A 142 -32.98 3.45 1.35
CA ILE A 142 -33.50 3.47 2.72
C ILE A 142 -35.00 3.23 2.68
N ALA A 143 -35.48 2.13 3.28
CA ALA A 143 -36.91 1.88 3.47
C ALA A 143 -37.46 2.73 4.62
N SER A 144 -38.55 3.45 4.39
CA SER A 144 -39.24 4.20 5.45
C SER A 144 -39.82 3.26 6.50
N TYR A 145 -40.32 2.10 6.04
CA TYR A 145 -40.87 1.02 6.89
C TYR A 145 -40.28 -0.30 6.39
N PRO A 146 -39.25 -0.83 7.08
CA PRO A 146 -38.57 -2.06 6.61
C PRO A 146 -39.38 -3.34 6.84
N SER A 147 -40.48 -3.27 7.61
CA SER A 147 -41.37 -4.36 7.86
C SER A 147 -42.81 -3.88 7.87
N LEU A 148 -43.71 -4.60 7.20
CA LEU A 148 -45.16 -4.35 7.20
C LEU A 148 -45.89 -5.64 7.58
N GLU A 149 -46.98 -5.49 8.31
CA GLU A 149 -47.90 -6.57 8.65
C GLU A 149 -49.24 -6.30 8.00
N GLY A 150 -49.91 -7.33 7.50
CA GLY A 150 -51.22 -7.24 6.87
C GLY A 150 -51.90 -8.59 6.69
N SER A 151 -53.08 -8.61 6.11
CA SER A 151 -53.89 -9.80 5.89
C SER A 151 -53.58 -10.48 4.55
N ILE A 152 -53.89 -11.76 4.45
CA ILE A 152 -53.75 -12.51 3.20
C ILE A 152 -54.65 -11.88 2.13
N GLY A 153 -54.04 -11.55 0.97
CA GLY A 153 -54.71 -10.96 -0.18
C GLY A 153 -54.70 -9.43 -0.22
N GLU A 154 -54.01 -8.79 0.73
CA GLU A 154 -53.76 -7.35 0.70
C GLU A 154 -52.47 -7.04 -0.07
N ASP A 155 -52.42 -5.86 -0.71
CA ASP A 155 -51.23 -5.32 -1.33
C ASP A 155 -50.37 -4.61 -0.27
N PHE A 156 -49.04 -4.79 -0.35
CA PHE A 156 -48.07 -4.11 0.51
C PHE A 156 -47.30 -3.08 -0.31
N GLU A 157 -47.23 -1.85 0.17
CA GLU A 157 -46.46 -0.76 -0.43
C GLU A 157 -45.29 -0.39 0.46
N PHE A 158 -44.06 -0.62 -0.01
CA PHE A 158 -42.83 -0.18 0.63
C PHE A 158 -42.35 1.13 -0.02
N ARG A 159 -42.08 2.12 0.76
CA ARG A 159 -41.48 3.39 0.29
C ARG A 159 -39.99 3.40 0.56
N MET A 160 -39.22 3.47 -0.53
CA MET A 160 -37.78 3.46 -0.47
C MET A 160 -37.22 4.77 -0.98
N ASN A 161 -36.49 5.48 -0.10
CA ASN A 161 -35.74 6.67 -0.49
C ASN A 161 -34.43 6.23 -1.14
N THR A 162 -34.29 6.54 -2.42
CA THR A 162 -33.10 6.23 -3.23
C THR A 162 -32.31 7.51 -3.41
N ILE A 163 -31.02 7.50 -3.05
CA ILE A 163 -30.13 8.66 -3.12
C ILE A 163 -28.92 8.29 -3.95
N ASN A 164 -28.66 9.03 -5.02
CA ASN A 164 -27.40 8.96 -5.75
C ASN A 164 -26.36 9.84 -5.03
N LYS A 165 -25.51 9.24 -4.20
CA LYS A 165 -24.43 9.95 -3.50
C LYS A 165 -23.19 10.14 -4.39
N ALA A 166 -23.15 9.56 -5.58
CA ALA A 166 -22.04 9.72 -6.51
C ALA A 166 -21.99 11.16 -7.04
N ASN A 167 -20.82 11.57 -7.50
CA ASN A 167 -20.59 12.88 -8.13
C ASN A 167 -20.91 12.92 -9.63
N LYS A 168 -21.64 11.91 -10.13
CA LYS A 168 -22.07 11.78 -11.54
C LYS A 168 -23.48 11.24 -11.63
N ASP A 169 -24.15 11.54 -12.74
CA ASP A 169 -25.45 11.00 -13.06
C ASP A 169 -25.38 9.48 -13.24
N SER A 170 -26.39 8.78 -12.78
CA SER A 170 -26.41 7.32 -12.80
C SER A 170 -27.79 6.76 -13.08
N ILE A 171 -27.89 5.73 -13.89
CA ILE A 171 -29.12 4.96 -14.10
C ILE A 171 -29.14 3.82 -13.07
N ILE A 172 -30.15 3.81 -12.22
CA ILE A 172 -30.31 2.83 -11.15
C ILE A 172 -31.37 1.83 -11.56
N PHE A 173 -31.02 0.54 -11.57
CA PHE A 173 -31.93 -0.56 -11.86
C PHE A 173 -32.46 -1.15 -10.55
N PHE A 174 -33.76 -1.41 -10.51
CA PHE A 174 -34.42 -1.97 -9.34
C PHE A 174 -34.73 -3.45 -9.58
N THR A 175 -34.36 -4.29 -8.62
CA THR A 175 -34.72 -5.71 -8.59
C THR A 175 -35.13 -6.10 -7.17
N ALA A 176 -36.05 -7.05 -7.05
CA ALA A 176 -36.45 -7.62 -5.78
C ALA A 176 -36.37 -9.14 -5.83
N VAL A 177 -35.97 -9.75 -4.73
CA VAL A 177 -36.12 -11.18 -4.49
C VAL A 177 -37.35 -11.36 -3.61
N HIS A 178 -38.28 -12.14 -4.05
CA HIS A 178 -39.56 -12.32 -3.38
C HIS A 178 -39.97 -13.82 -3.33
N PRO A 179 -40.87 -14.24 -2.44
CA PRO A 179 -41.40 -15.59 -2.39
C PRO A 179 -42.16 -15.94 -3.68
N GLU A 180 -42.33 -17.25 -3.93
CA GLU A 180 -43.16 -17.72 -5.02
C GLU A 180 -44.59 -17.18 -4.87
N ASN A 181 -45.25 -16.87 -6.01
CA ASN A 181 -46.60 -16.30 -6.12
C ASN A 181 -46.75 -14.84 -5.63
N TRP A 182 -45.65 -14.15 -5.38
CA TRP A 182 -45.66 -12.71 -5.18
C TRP A 182 -45.30 -11.99 -6.48
N GLU A 183 -45.96 -10.86 -6.72
CA GLU A 183 -45.60 -9.94 -7.79
C GLU A 183 -45.06 -8.64 -7.20
N VAL A 184 -43.86 -8.20 -7.64
CA VAL A 184 -43.26 -6.98 -7.18
C VAL A 184 -43.07 -6.02 -8.35
N SER A 185 -43.51 -4.78 -8.16
CA SER A 185 -43.38 -3.72 -9.14
C SER A 185 -42.80 -2.47 -8.48
N PHE A 186 -42.05 -1.71 -9.24
CA PHE A 186 -41.46 -0.43 -8.79
C PHE A 186 -42.19 0.73 -9.49
N LYS A 187 -42.54 1.75 -8.73
CA LYS A 187 -43.20 2.97 -9.23
C LYS A 187 -42.53 4.22 -8.64
N PRO A 188 -42.24 5.25 -9.47
CA PRO A 188 -41.78 6.53 -8.95
C PRO A 188 -42.87 7.19 -8.10
N ARG A 189 -42.49 7.96 -7.09
CA ARG A 189 -43.43 8.64 -6.18
C ARG A 189 -44.52 9.44 -6.90
N PHE A 190 -44.19 10.09 -8.00
CA PHE A 190 -45.08 10.95 -8.78
C PHE A 190 -45.37 10.33 -10.15
N GLY A 191 -45.62 9.03 -10.20
CA GLY A 191 -45.96 8.35 -11.44
C GLY A 191 -46.77 7.07 -11.18
N SER A 192 -47.66 6.72 -12.11
CA SER A 192 -48.44 5.49 -12.07
C SER A 192 -47.79 4.36 -12.88
N SER A 193 -46.78 4.67 -13.66
CA SER A 193 -46.12 3.71 -14.54
C SER A 193 -45.13 2.82 -13.76
N VAL A 194 -45.16 1.53 -14.04
CA VAL A 194 -44.16 0.59 -13.53
C VAL A 194 -42.85 0.81 -14.25
N VAL A 195 -41.77 0.96 -13.51
CA VAL A 195 -40.42 1.17 -14.03
C VAL A 195 -39.46 0.07 -13.57
N ARG A 196 -38.39 -0.16 -14.34
CA ARG A 196 -37.31 -1.07 -13.98
C ARG A 196 -36.00 -0.31 -13.65
N SER A 197 -35.98 0.94 -14.04
CA SER A 197 -34.82 1.82 -13.77
C SER A 197 -35.27 3.26 -13.75
N LEU A 198 -34.51 4.09 -13.04
CA LEU A 198 -34.65 5.55 -13.02
C LEU A 198 -33.25 6.18 -13.16
N GLU A 199 -33.21 7.34 -13.80
CA GLU A 199 -32.02 8.17 -13.87
C GLU A 199 -32.00 9.15 -12.69
N PHE A 200 -30.88 9.20 -11.99
CA PHE A 200 -30.64 10.11 -10.88
C PHE A 200 -29.44 11.00 -11.20
N ALA A 201 -29.65 12.28 -11.18
CA ALA A 201 -28.53 13.23 -11.24
C ALA A 201 -27.58 13.08 -10.04
N ALA A 202 -26.37 13.57 -10.15
CA ALA A 202 -25.40 13.59 -9.07
C ALA A 202 -25.99 14.24 -7.80
N GLY A 203 -25.95 13.56 -6.66
CA GLY A 203 -26.49 14.04 -5.39
C GLY A 203 -28.02 14.07 -5.30
N ALA A 204 -28.75 13.64 -6.33
CA ALA A 204 -30.21 13.64 -6.32
C ALA A 204 -30.80 12.48 -5.52
N SER A 205 -32.02 12.70 -5.01
CA SER A 205 -32.81 11.65 -4.33
C SER A 205 -34.24 11.61 -4.87
N ASP A 206 -34.83 10.43 -4.89
CA ASP A 206 -36.26 10.21 -5.18
C ASP A 206 -36.78 9.03 -4.36
N VAL A 207 -38.12 8.95 -4.27
CA VAL A 207 -38.84 7.86 -3.57
C VAL A 207 -39.42 6.92 -4.59
N VAL A 208 -39.15 5.64 -4.42
CA VAL A 208 -39.65 4.54 -5.21
C VAL A 208 -40.48 3.60 -4.33
#